data_c19b32506d1f10ff102b60d139d25606
#
_entry.id   c19b32506d1f10ff102b60d139d25606
#
_cell.length_a   1.000
_cell.length_b   1.000
_cell.length_c   1.000
_cell.angle_alpha   90.00
_cell.angle_beta   90.00
_cell.angle_gamma   90.00
#
_symmetry.space_group_name_H-M   'P 1'
#
loop_
_entity.id
_entity.type
_entity.pdbx_description
1 polymer ?
#
loop_
_entity_poly.entity_id
_entity_poly.type
_entity_poly.pdbx_seq_one_letter_code
_entity_poly.pdbx_strand_id
1 'polypeptide(L)'
;SVTVLQIMPKEPTSRPDNQPWPTFARLYQKTTSMAEGGEYLYNTDSVNFVGSEEEQSKVTIEDSATAEGFVADERGHVTGLKIVNVAPGENGPFTRQPGTERVIPADLVLISVGFLYPDTTTLVDQLPVELDKRGNIARNDNFATSQDGVFVCGDAGRGQSLVVWAIAEGRSCASAVDEYLT
;
A
#
# COMPACT_ATOMS: atom_id res chain seq x y z
N SER A 1 -11.81 4.21 -21.18
CA SER A 1 -10.75 3.19 -21.04
C SER A 1 -10.21 3.21 -19.63
N VAL A 2 -9.63 2.12 -19.17
CA VAL A 2 -8.97 1.99 -17.87
C VAL A 2 -7.48 1.74 -18.12
N THR A 3 -6.62 2.55 -17.50
CA THR A 3 -5.17 2.33 -17.49
C THR A 3 -4.73 2.00 -16.08
N VAL A 4 -4.02 0.89 -15.90
CA VAL A 4 -3.49 0.43 -14.60
C VAL A 4 -1.99 0.67 -14.57
N LEU A 5 -1.52 1.44 -13.58
CA LEU A 5 -0.10 1.66 -13.35
C LEU A 5 0.44 0.62 -12.37
N GLN A 6 1.53 -0.02 -12.74
CA GLN A 6 2.22 -1.01 -11.94
C GLN A 6 3.69 -0.61 -11.77
N ILE A 7 4.11 -0.40 -10.53
CA ILE A 7 5.52 -0.13 -10.22
C ILE A 7 6.39 -1.38 -10.46
N MET A 8 5.81 -2.57 -10.31
CA MET A 8 6.49 -3.83 -10.56
C MET A 8 6.71 -4.08 -12.05
N PRO A 9 7.75 -4.84 -12.43
CA PRO A 9 7.93 -5.30 -13.81
C PRO A 9 6.77 -6.21 -14.23
N LYS A 10 6.61 -6.36 -15.53
CA LYS A 10 5.65 -7.32 -16.07
C LYS A 10 5.96 -8.72 -15.56
N GLU A 11 4.91 -9.45 -15.21
CA GLU A 11 5.01 -10.82 -14.76
C GLU A 11 5.78 -11.70 -15.77
N PRO A 12 6.66 -12.59 -15.33
CA PRO A 12 7.34 -13.52 -16.23
C PRO A 12 6.34 -14.51 -16.83
N THR A 13 6.62 -14.94 -18.05
CA THR A 13 5.77 -15.89 -18.80
C THR A 13 5.94 -17.34 -18.35
N SER A 14 6.98 -17.61 -17.55
CA SER A 14 7.28 -18.93 -16.97
C SER A 14 7.68 -18.81 -15.52
N ARG A 15 7.58 -19.91 -14.78
CA ARG A 15 8.02 -19.98 -13.38
C ARG A 15 9.52 -19.77 -13.32
N PRO A 16 10.03 -18.87 -12.44
CA PRO A 16 11.47 -18.67 -12.29
C PRO A 16 12.16 -19.89 -11.62
N ASP A 17 13.41 -20.11 -11.98
CA ASP A 17 14.20 -21.23 -11.46
C ASP A 17 14.42 -21.15 -9.94
N ASN A 18 14.44 -19.95 -9.36
CA ASN A 18 14.56 -19.74 -7.92
C ASN A 18 13.26 -19.99 -7.12
N GLN A 19 12.17 -20.35 -7.81
CA GLN A 19 10.87 -20.71 -7.21
C GLN A 19 10.35 -22.03 -7.80
N PRO A 20 11.11 -23.13 -7.66
CA PRO A 20 10.75 -24.41 -8.25
C PRO A 20 9.48 -24.99 -7.61
N TRP A 21 8.77 -25.81 -8.36
CA TRP A 21 7.71 -26.65 -7.78
C TRP A 21 8.30 -27.57 -6.68
N PRO A 22 7.64 -27.77 -5.53
CA PRO A 22 6.25 -27.39 -5.18
C PRO A 22 6.11 -26.07 -4.41
N THR A 23 7.14 -25.23 -4.32
CA THR A 23 7.04 -23.93 -3.67
C THR A 23 5.99 -23.04 -4.34
N PHE A 24 5.25 -22.28 -3.53
CA PHE A 24 4.33 -21.29 -4.06
C PHE A 24 5.11 -20.19 -4.81
N ALA A 25 4.75 -19.97 -6.08
CA ALA A 25 5.37 -18.91 -6.85
C ALA A 25 4.90 -17.54 -6.33
N ARG A 26 5.80 -16.78 -5.72
CA ARG A 26 5.56 -15.41 -5.24
C ARG A 26 5.61 -14.38 -6.37
N LEU A 27 5.10 -14.76 -7.53
CA LEU A 27 5.04 -13.88 -8.68
C LEU A 27 3.73 -13.10 -8.65
N TYR A 28 3.80 -11.86 -9.11
CA TYR A 28 2.61 -11.14 -9.49
C TYR A 28 1.84 -11.99 -10.50
N GLN A 29 0.61 -12.30 -10.15
CA GLN A 29 -0.31 -13.02 -11.04
C GLN A 29 -1.42 -12.08 -11.46
N LYS A 30 -1.65 -12.01 -12.75
CA LYS A 30 -2.78 -11.29 -13.30
C LYS A 30 -4.06 -11.97 -12.82
N THR A 31 -4.87 -11.25 -12.04
CA THR A 31 -6.15 -11.76 -11.58
C THR A 31 -7.16 -11.82 -12.72
N THR A 32 -8.26 -12.57 -12.53
CA THR A 32 -9.34 -12.63 -13.53
C THR A 32 -9.94 -11.26 -13.83
N SER A 33 -10.14 -10.42 -12.80
CA SER A 33 -10.60 -9.04 -12.97
C SER A 33 -9.64 -8.17 -13.79
N MET A 34 -8.33 -8.36 -13.62
CA MET A 34 -7.33 -7.68 -14.45
C MET A 34 -7.31 -8.22 -15.89
N ALA A 35 -7.76 -9.45 -16.13
CA ALA A 35 -7.84 -10.04 -17.45
C ALA A 35 -9.08 -9.59 -18.25
N GLU A 36 -10.06 -8.97 -17.59
CA GLU A 36 -11.30 -8.50 -18.23
C GLU A 36 -11.08 -7.30 -19.16
N GLY A 37 -9.96 -6.58 -19.02
CA GLY A 37 -9.60 -5.48 -19.91
C GLY A 37 -8.70 -4.43 -19.26
N GLY A 38 -8.49 -3.33 -19.99
CA GLY A 38 -7.63 -2.24 -19.59
C GLY A 38 -6.22 -2.33 -20.17
N GLU A 39 -5.51 -1.20 -20.12
CA GLU A 39 -4.11 -1.09 -20.48
C GLU A 39 -3.24 -1.14 -19.22
N TYR A 40 -2.15 -1.89 -19.26
CA TYR A 40 -1.21 -2.02 -18.14
C TYR A 40 0.12 -1.39 -18.49
N LEU A 41 0.53 -0.39 -17.71
CA LEU A 41 1.85 0.23 -17.78
C LEU A 41 2.70 -0.29 -16.63
N TYR A 42 3.63 -1.19 -16.94
CA TYR A 42 4.56 -1.78 -15.98
C TYR A 42 5.80 -0.91 -15.79
N ASN A 43 6.54 -1.11 -14.69
CA ASN A 43 7.70 -0.31 -14.32
C ASN A 43 7.39 1.18 -14.35
N THR A 44 6.22 1.57 -13.86
CA THR A 44 5.72 2.94 -13.96
C THR A 44 5.25 3.42 -12.59
N ASP A 45 5.72 4.60 -12.21
CA ASP A 45 5.31 5.32 -11.00
C ASP A 45 4.61 6.62 -11.38
N SER A 46 3.69 7.07 -10.53
CA SER A 46 3.06 8.38 -10.66
C SER A 46 3.95 9.46 -10.05
N VAL A 47 4.08 10.58 -10.75
CA VAL A 47 4.86 11.73 -10.28
C VAL A 47 3.93 12.82 -9.75
N ASN A 48 2.98 13.23 -10.59
CA ASN A 48 2.01 14.29 -10.29
C ASN A 48 0.74 14.08 -11.10
N PHE A 49 -0.36 14.65 -10.58
CA PHE A 49 -1.58 14.86 -11.35
C PHE A 49 -1.49 16.17 -12.12
N VAL A 50 -2.12 16.28 -13.26
CA VAL A 50 -2.04 17.44 -14.14
C VAL A 50 -3.37 18.18 -14.19
N GLY A 51 -3.34 19.49 -14.02
CA GLY A 51 -4.44 20.46 -14.20
C GLY A 51 -3.85 21.84 -14.45
N SER A 52 -4.57 22.94 -14.23
CA SER A 52 -4.05 24.29 -14.49
C SER A 52 -3.02 24.74 -13.44
N GLU A 53 -1.99 25.50 -13.85
CA GLU A 53 -0.87 25.92 -13.00
C GLU A 53 -1.28 26.78 -11.77
N GLU A 54 -2.45 27.41 -11.77
CA GLU A 54 -2.92 28.27 -10.69
C GLU A 54 -3.57 27.53 -9.49
N GLU A 55 -3.85 26.23 -9.61
CA GLU A 55 -4.64 25.50 -8.61
C GLU A 55 -3.90 24.37 -7.87
N GLN A 56 -2.58 24.32 -7.94
CA GLN A 56 -1.75 23.32 -7.24
C GLN A 56 -1.93 23.31 -5.71
N SER A 57 -2.65 24.27 -5.14
CA SER A 57 -2.77 24.45 -3.68
C SER A 57 -4.10 24.02 -3.08
N LYS A 58 -5.04 23.48 -3.85
CA LYS A 58 -6.42 23.24 -3.37
C LYS A 58 -6.88 21.81 -3.18
N VAL A 59 -6.06 20.80 -3.50
CA VAL A 59 -6.43 19.43 -3.22
C VAL A 59 -5.92 19.03 -1.85
N THR A 60 -6.80 19.01 -0.87
CA THR A 60 -6.56 18.45 0.44
C THR A 60 -6.63 16.94 0.32
N ILE A 61 -5.48 16.26 0.47
CA ILE A 61 -5.44 14.81 0.69
C ILE A 61 -5.56 14.62 2.20
N GLU A 62 -6.70 14.16 2.64
CA GLU A 62 -6.85 13.62 3.98
C GLU A 62 -6.20 12.23 3.98
N ASP A 63 -5.07 12.12 4.60
CA ASP A 63 -4.16 10.99 4.85
C ASP A 63 -2.87 10.96 4.02
N SER A 64 -1.85 11.32 4.73
CA SER A 64 -0.39 10.98 4.74
C SER A 64 0.27 10.25 3.57
N ALA A 65 -0.26 10.27 2.37
CA ALA A 65 0.52 9.97 1.18
C ALA A 65 1.06 11.30 0.64
N THR A 66 2.37 11.51 0.73
CA THR A 66 3.06 12.67 0.16
C THR A 66 2.94 12.60 -1.37
N ALA A 67 1.78 12.97 -1.91
CA ALA A 67 1.62 13.27 -3.32
C ALA A 67 1.87 14.78 -3.47
N GLU A 68 3.10 15.15 -3.75
CA GLU A 68 3.40 16.48 -4.23
C GLU A 68 2.71 16.68 -5.59
N GLY A 69 1.59 17.38 -5.61
CA GLY A 69 0.99 17.96 -6.80
C GLY A 69 -0.18 17.21 -7.43
N PHE A 70 -1.35 17.31 -6.81
CA PHE A 70 -2.62 17.16 -7.56
C PHE A 70 -2.90 18.45 -8.31
N VAL A 71 -3.26 18.36 -9.58
CA VAL A 71 -3.67 19.50 -10.38
C VAL A 71 -5.02 19.22 -11.00
N ALA A 72 -5.95 20.11 -10.72
CA ALA A 72 -7.31 20.03 -11.19
C ALA A 72 -7.60 21.19 -12.17
N ASP A 73 -8.66 21.07 -12.97
CA ASP A 73 -9.21 22.19 -13.71
C ASP A 73 -9.83 23.24 -12.76
N GLU A 74 -10.33 24.37 -13.27
CA GLU A 74 -10.99 25.43 -12.50
C GLU A 74 -12.14 24.94 -11.60
N ARG A 75 -12.61 23.69 -11.80
CA ARG A 75 -13.67 23.01 -11.06
C ARG A 75 -13.17 21.95 -10.10
N GLY A 76 -11.85 21.75 -10.02
CA GLY A 76 -11.24 20.72 -9.17
C GLY A 76 -11.22 19.32 -9.78
N HIS A 77 -11.44 19.16 -11.10
CA HIS A 77 -11.38 17.86 -11.75
C HIS A 77 -9.98 17.55 -12.28
N VAL A 78 -9.50 16.34 -12.05
CA VAL A 78 -8.25 15.87 -12.65
C VAL A 78 -8.37 15.78 -14.15
N THR A 79 -7.34 16.22 -14.88
CA THR A 79 -7.29 16.18 -16.34
C THR A 79 -6.18 15.28 -16.87
N GLY A 80 -5.28 14.85 -16.00
CA GLY A 80 -4.21 13.95 -16.37
C GLY A 80 -3.34 13.52 -15.19
N LEU A 81 -2.51 12.53 -15.44
CA LEU A 81 -1.56 11.98 -14.49
C LEU A 81 -0.15 12.01 -15.09
N LYS A 82 0.78 12.68 -14.42
CA LYS A 82 2.19 12.64 -14.80
C LYS A 82 2.81 11.35 -14.26
N ILE A 83 3.41 10.58 -15.14
CA ILE A 83 4.03 9.29 -14.85
C ILE A 83 5.51 9.30 -15.26
N VAL A 84 6.28 8.39 -14.67
CA VAL A 84 7.71 8.19 -14.96
C VAL A 84 8.02 6.69 -14.96
N ASN A 85 8.95 6.25 -15.79
CA ASN A 85 9.42 4.88 -15.71
C ASN A 85 10.34 4.69 -14.50
N VAL A 86 10.31 3.49 -13.93
CA VAL A 86 11.19 3.08 -12.84
C VAL A 86 12.00 1.84 -13.21
N ALA A 87 13.15 1.69 -12.59
CA ALA A 87 13.98 0.50 -12.64
C ALA A 87 14.27 -0.02 -11.21
N PRO A 88 14.68 -1.27 -11.02
CA PRO A 88 15.17 -1.74 -9.74
C PRO A 88 16.27 -0.82 -9.19
N GLY A 89 16.16 -0.40 -7.94
CA GLY A 89 17.10 0.52 -7.31
C GLY A 89 18.25 -0.21 -6.63
N GLU A 90 19.44 0.41 -6.59
CA GLU A 90 20.60 -0.13 -5.87
C GLU A 90 20.44 0.03 -4.34
N ASN A 91 19.82 1.14 -3.89
CA ASN A 91 19.65 1.49 -2.47
C ASN A 91 18.18 1.55 -2.03
N GLY A 92 17.26 0.98 -2.81
CA GLY A 92 15.82 0.97 -2.55
C GLY A 92 15.10 0.10 -3.57
N PRO A 93 13.79 -0.11 -3.40
CA PRO A 93 13.06 -1.02 -4.28
C PRO A 93 13.04 -0.55 -5.74
N PHE A 94 12.97 0.77 -5.97
CA PHE A 94 12.88 1.34 -7.31
C PHE A 94 13.56 2.71 -7.40
N THR A 95 14.11 3.02 -8.59
CA THR A 95 14.68 4.33 -8.93
C THR A 95 13.95 4.89 -10.14
N ARG A 96 13.48 6.13 -10.06
CA ARG A 96 12.87 6.86 -11.18
C ARG A 96 13.90 7.11 -12.26
N GLN A 97 13.50 6.95 -13.53
CA GLN A 97 14.35 7.19 -14.67
C GLN A 97 14.10 8.60 -15.25
N PRO A 98 14.99 9.57 -15.00
CA PRO A 98 14.83 10.94 -15.49
C PRO A 98 14.74 10.97 -17.03
N GLY A 99 13.90 11.87 -17.57
CA GLY A 99 13.69 12.02 -18.99
C GLY A 99 12.68 11.04 -19.59
N THR A 100 12.02 10.21 -18.76
CA THR A 100 10.92 9.33 -19.19
C THR A 100 9.56 9.82 -18.73
N GLU A 101 9.51 11.01 -18.16
CA GLU A 101 8.29 11.64 -17.68
C GLU A 101 7.35 11.92 -18.84
N ARG A 102 6.08 11.57 -18.66
CA ARG A 102 5.02 11.85 -19.61
C ARG A 102 3.68 12.02 -18.89
N VAL A 103 2.75 12.69 -19.55
CA VAL A 103 1.39 12.86 -19.06
C VAL A 103 0.46 11.90 -19.79
N ILE A 104 -0.37 11.19 -19.05
CA ILE A 104 -1.50 10.43 -19.60
C ILE A 104 -2.80 11.15 -19.24
N PRO A 105 -3.76 11.30 -20.18
CA PRO A 105 -5.06 11.88 -19.88
C PRO A 105 -5.81 11.02 -18.87
N ALA A 106 -6.47 11.66 -17.90
CA ALA A 106 -7.28 10.97 -16.90
C ALA A 106 -8.40 11.88 -16.40
N ASP A 107 -9.62 11.37 -16.38
CA ASP A 107 -10.80 12.04 -15.81
C ASP A 107 -11.03 11.62 -14.35
N LEU A 108 -10.46 10.47 -13.95
CA LEU A 108 -10.53 9.92 -12.60
C LEU A 108 -9.26 9.11 -12.33
N VAL A 109 -8.67 9.29 -11.16
CA VAL A 109 -7.54 8.50 -10.68
C VAL A 109 -7.91 7.84 -9.36
N LEU A 110 -7.77 6.51 -9.31
CA LEU A 110 -7.98 5.70 -8.12
C LEU A 110 -6.63 5.24 -7.57
N ILE A 111 -6.34 5.61 -6.33
CA ILE A 111 -5.11 5.20 -5.64
C ILE A 111 -5.36 3.83 -5.00
N SER A 112 -4.57 2.83 -5.38
CA SER A 112 -4.66 1.45 -4.88
C SER A 112 -3.27 0.91 -4.57
N VAL A 113 -2.55 1.59 -3.68
CA VAL A 113 -1.15 1.30 -3.32
C VAL A 113 -1.01 0.47 -2.03
N GLY A 114 -2.12 -0.03 -1.50
CA GLY A 114 -2.18 -0.75 -0.23
C GLY A 114 -2.41 0.20 0.95
N PHE A 115 -2.07 -0.27 2.14
CA PHE A 115 -2.24 0.48 3.38
C PHE A 115 -0.87 0.67 4.05
N LEU A 116 -0.68 1.75 4.76
CA LEU A 116 0.58 2.03 5.47
C LEU A 116 0.56 1.41 6.88
N TYR A 117 -0.53 1.65 7.62
CA TYR A 117 -0.75 1.21 8.99
C TYR A 117 -2.25 1.26 9.30
N PRO A 118 -2.72 0.65 10.41
CA PRO A 118 -4.11 0.79 10.82
C PRO A 118 -4.45 2.24 11.18
N ASP A 119 -5.68 2.68 10.92
CA ASP A 119 -6.16 3.95 11.45
C ASP A 119 -6.30 3.86 12.98
N THR A 120 -5.36 4.48 13.66
CA THR A 120 -5.27 4.46 15.12
C THR A 120 -5.70 5.77 15.76
N THR A 121 -6.10 6.79 14.99
CA THR A 121 -6.40 8.14 15.49
C THR A 121 -7.45 8.11 16.60
N THR A 122 -8.60 7.50 16.34
CA THR A 122 -9.67 7.37 17.35
C THR A 122 -9.34 6.38 18.46
N LEU A 123 -8.57 5.33 18.15
CA LEU A 123 -8.21 4.29 19.10
C LEU A 123 -7.25 4.82 20.17
N VAL A 124 -6.21 5.56 19.77
CA VAL A 124 -5.18 6.08 20.69
C VAL A 124 -5.77 7.13 21.65
N ASP A 125 -6.78 7.87 21.22
CA ASP A 125 -7.51 8.82 22.06
C ASP A 125 -8.34 8.11 23.16
N GLN A 126 -8.82 6.91 22.89
CA GLN A 126 -9.66 6.14 23.83
C GLN A 126 -8.85 5.12 24.65
N LEU A 127 -7.81 4.54 24.06
CA LEU A 127 -6.92 3.57 24.67
C LEU A 127 -5.47 4.04 24.49
N PRO A 128 -4.76 4.41 25.56
CA PRO A 128 -3.40 4.93 25.46
C PRO A 128 -2.38 3.81 25.18
N VAL A 129 -2.54 3.11 24.08
CA VAL A 129 -1.60 2.10 23.59
C VAL A 129 -0.44 2.74 22.84
N GLU A 130 0.76 2.20 23.01
CA GLU A 130 1.93 2.62 22.26
C GLU A 130 1.87 2.11 20.80
N LEU A 131 2.43 2.91 19.88
CA LEU A 131 2.61 2.52 18.49
C LEU A 131 4.07 2.16 18.23
N ASP A 132 4.30 1.23 17.31
CA ASP A 132 5.63 0.92 16.81
C ASP A 132 6.12 1.99 15.80
N LYS A 133 7.37 1.85 15.32
CA LYS A 133 7.98 2.78 14.36
C LYS A 133 7.28 2.81 12.99
N ARG A 134 6.37 1.88 12.72
CA ARG A 134 5.60 1.77 11.48
C ARG A 134 4.17 2.29 11.65
N GLY A 135 3.77 2.71 12.86
CA GLY A 135 2.42 3.14 13.17
C GLY A 135 1.45 2.00 13.51
N ASN A 136 1.93 0.75 13.66
CA ASN A 136 1.10 -0.34 14.18
C ASN A 136 1.04 -0.30 15.71
N ILE A 137 0.03 -0.92 16.30
CA ILE A 137 -0.06 -1.01 17.76
C ILE A 137 1.08 -1.90 18.28
N ALA A 138 1.93 -1.32 19.14
CA ALA A 138 3.06 -2.03 19.72
C ALA A 138 2.61 -3.16 20.66
N ARG A 139 3.31 -4.29 20.64
CA ARG A 139 3.02 -5.48 21.43
C ARG A 139 4.27 -6.27 21.75
N ASN A 140 4.22 -7.08 22.78
CA ASN A 140 5.22 -8.07 23.08
C ASN A 140 4.95 -9.42 22.37
N ASP A 141 5.79 -10.42 22.62
CA ASP A 141 5.67 -11.76 22.02
C ASP A 141 4.37 -12.49 22.44
N ASN A 142 3.76 -12.10 23.56
CA ASN A 142 2.49 -12.64 24.06
C ASN A 142 1.29 -11.78 23.64
N PHE A 143 1.43 -10.96 22.59
CA PHE A 143 0.37 -10.10 22.04
C PHE A 143 -0.13 -9.00 22.98
N ALA A 144 0.40 -8.85 24.19
CA ALA A 144 0.02 -7.79 25.12
C ALA A 144 0.58 -6.45 24.67
N THR A 145 -0.25 -5.41 24.76
CA THR A 145 0.12 -4.02 24.46
C THR A 145 0.73 -3.34 25.69
N SER A 146 1.05 -2.04 25.59
CA SER A 146 1.47 -1.22 26.73
C SER A 146 0.35 -1.00 27.77
N GLN A 147 -0.91 -1.22 27.40
CA GLN A 147 -2.08 -1.11 28.27
C GLN A 147 -2.45 -2.49 28.81
N ASP A 148 -2.50 -2.61 30.14
CA ASP A 148 -2.87 -3.87 30.80
C ASP A 148 -4.26 -4.36 30.39
N GLY A 149 -4.39 -5.67 30.15
CA GLY A 149 -5.62 -6.29 29.67
C GLY A 149 -5.96 -6.04 28.21
N VAL A 150 -5.12 -5.33 27.47
CA VAL A 150 -5.31 -5.06 26.03
C VAL A 150 -4.30 -5.85 25.19
N PHE A 151 -4.82 -6.64 24.26
CA PHE A 151 -4.04 -7.49 23.36
C PHE A 151 -4.29 -7.09 21.91
N VAL A 152 -3.28 -7.27 21.06
CA VAL A 152 -3.40 -6.97 19.62
C VAL A 152 -2.76 -8.06 18.78
N CYS A 153 -3.45 -8.48 17.71
CA CYS A 153 -2.96 -9.47 16.75
C CYS A 153 -3.36 -9.12 15.32
N GLY A 154 -2.84 -9.86 14.34
CA GLY A 154 -3.09 -9.61 12.93
C GLY A 154 -2.56 -8.28 12.46
N ASP A 155 -3.20 -7.69 11.46
CA ASP A 155 -2.73 -6.49 10.77
C ASP A 155 -2.56 -5.28 11.69
N ALA A 156 -3.36 -5.16 12.73
CA ALA A 156 -3.28 -4.04 13.67
C ALA A 156 -1.96 -3.99 14.46
N GLY A 157 -1.38 -5.16 14.80
CA GLY A 157 -0.13 -5.24 15.55
C GLY A 157 1.08 -5.64 14.70
N ARG A 158 0.85 -6.39 13.63
CA ARG A 158 1.91 -6.89 12.73
C ARG A 158 2.21 -5.94 11.57
N GLY A 159 1.26 -5.11 11.19
CA GLY A 159 1.16 -4.49 9.89
C GLY A 159 0.45 -5.43 8.91
N GLN A 160 -0.09 -4.86 7.85
CA GLN A 160 -0.86 -5.63 6.88
C GLN A 160 -0.05 -6.80 6.31
N SER A 161 -0.69 -7.97 6.24
CA SER A 161 -0.06 -9.20 5.84
C SER A 161 -1.08 -10.19 5.25
N LEU A 162 -0.70 -11.45 5.12
CA LEU A 162 -1.59 -12.48 4.59
C LEU A 162 -2.62 -12.90 5.66
N VAL A 163 -3.83 -13.24 5.21
CA VAL A 163 -4.92 -13.73 6.07
C VAL A 163 -4.52 -14.94 6.91
N VAL A 164 -3.64 -15.80 6.41
CA VAL A 164 -3.11 -16.96 7.16
C VAL A 164 -2.35 -16.55 8.41
N TRP A 165 -1.65 -15.40 8.39
CA TRP A 165 -0.98 -14.85 9.56
C TRP A 165 -1.98 -14.27 10.56
N ALA A 166 -3.01 -13.57 10.08
CA ALA A 166 -4.06 -13.06 10.96
C ALA A 166 -4.78 -14.20 11.70
N ILE A 167 -5.07 -15.32 11.03
CA ILE A 167 -5.67 -16.51 11.65
C ILE A 167 -4.71 -17.14 12.68
N ALA A 168 -3.44 -17.33 12.31
CA ALA A 168 -2.44 -17.94 13.20
C ALA A 168 -2.22 -17.10 14.46
N GLU A 169 -2.04 -15.78 14.30
CA GLU A 169 -1.85 -14.86 15.40
C GLU A 169 -3.11 -14.74 16.27
N GLY A 170 -4.31 -14.71 15.68
CA GLY A 170 -5.56 -14.68 16.43
C GLY A 170 -5.69 -15.88 17.37
N ARG A 171 -5.31 -17.08 16.91
CA ARG A 171 -5.30 -18.29 17.74
C ARG A 171 -4.26 -18.21 18.88
N SER A 172 -3.06 -17.76 18.57
CA SER A 172 -2.00 -17.60 19.58
C SER A 172 -2.33 -16.51 20.59
N CYS A 173 -2.91 -15.41 20.13
CA CYS A 173 -3.39 -14.33 21.00
C CYS A 173 -4.50 -14.81 21.95
N ALA A 174 -5.44 -15.60 21.46
CA ALA A 174 -6.49 -16.19 22.31
C ALA A 174 -5.90 -17.07 23.42
N SER A 175 -4.85 -17.86 23.13
CA SER A 175 -4.14 -18.63 24.15
C SER A 175 -3.45 -17.73 25.19
N ALA A 176 -2.83 -16.63 24.76
CA ALA A 176 -2.19 -15.68 25.66
C ALA A 176 -3.22 -14.93 26.55
N VAL A 177 -4.39 -14.64 26.04
CA VAL A 177 -5.51 -14.08 26.82
C VAL A 177 -6.03 -15.08 27.84
N ASP A 178 -6.13 -16.36 27.50
CA ASP A 178 -6.54 -17.42 28.43
C ASP A 178 -5.54 -17.55 29.59
N GLU A 179 -4.23 -17.54 29.30
CA GLU A 179 -3.17 -17.52 30.31
C GLU A 179 -3.20 -16.26 31.22
N TYR A 180 -3.59 -15.12 30.65
CA TYR A 180 -3.71 -13.88 31.41
C TYR A 180 -4.92 -13.90 32.38
N LEU A 181 -5.99 -14.60 32.04
CA LEU A 181 -7.23 -14.66 32.82
C LEU A 181 -7.25 -15.77 33.87
N THR A 182 -6.34 -16.75 33.80
CA THR A 182 -6.26 -17.91 34.71
C THR A 182 -5.10 -17.83 35.68
#